data_a58f65156cc96c61957a840ccb545a83
#
_entry.id   a58f65156cc96c61957a840ccb545a83
#
_cell.length_a   1.000
_cell.length_b   1.000
_cell.length_c   1.000
_cell.angle_alpha   90.00
_cell.angle_beta   90.00
_cell.angle_gamma   90.00
#
_symmetry.space_group_name_H-M   'P 1'
#
loop_
_entity.id
_entity.type
_entity.pdbx_description
1 polymer ?
#
loop_
_entity_poly.entity_id
_entity_poly.type
_entity_poly.pdbx_seq_one_letter_code
_entity_poly.pdbx_strand_id
1 'polypeptide(L)'
;MAENNRRKLHNDIECVQTGFANGAAADAPLTDKQKAEMINKAEKAFGEFLDALQCDWKNDPNSSDTPRRVAKAYVNDLWAGRYNEFTDITSFPADGYDGIVIERNIPLTSMCSHHHQTIRGVVHVGYISSPENGRVIGLSKLNRIIEHFGRRGAIQEQLTSAIHQGVDKVCENNLGVIVTIVATHNCVSCRGIKHSGAAMVTTKASGVFRHNGNDARQEFFDSLKINNGGIHI
;
A
#
# COMPACT_ATOMS: atom_id res chain seq x y z
N MET A 1 31.96 -12.48 17.70
CA MET A 1 30.60 -12.01 18.04
C MET A 1 30.06 -11.37 16.77
N ALA A 2 29.11 -12.03 16.08
CA ALA A 2 28.52 -11.48 14.88
C ALA A 2 27.62 -10.32 15.32
N GLU A 3 28.04 -9.09 15.06
CA GLU A 3 27.18 -7.92 15.21
C GLU A 3 25.90 -8.16 14.40
N ASN A 4 24.79 -7.98 15.09
CA ASN A 4 23.44 -8.18 14.55
C ASN A 4 23.19 -7.13 13.45
N ASN A 5 23.57 -7.44 12.21
CA ASN A 5 23.63 -6.56 11.05
C ASN A 5 22.21 -6.26 10.49
N ARG A 6 21.22 -6.17 11.41
CA ARG A 6 19.83 -5.76 11.12
C ARG A 6 19.78 -4.24 11.08
N ARG A 7 19.49 -3.68 9.92
CA ARG A 7 19.24 -2.23 9.79
C ARG A 7 17.74 -1.95 9.91
N LYS A 8 17.40 -0.93 10.68
CA LYS A 8 16.05 -0.39 10.80
C LYS A 8 15.96 0.84 9.89
N LEU A 9 15.07 0.81 8.91
CA LEU A 9 14.92 1.83 7.86
C LEU A 9 13.64 2.64 8.05
N HIS A 10 13.48 3.22 9.23
CA HIS A 10 12.25 3.90 9.62
C HIS A 10 12.06 5.23 8.87
N ASN A 11 13.06 6.09 8.88
CA ASN A 11 12.94 7.47 8.36
C ASN A 11 12.94 7.56 6.82
N ASP A 12 13.45 6.54 6.12
CA ASP A 12 13.63 6.62 4.67
C ASP A 12 12.33 6.42 3.88
N ILE A 13 11.35 5.74 4.47
CA ILE A 13 10.05 5.47 3.84
C ILE A 13 9.06 6.59 4.09
N GLU A 14 9.14 7.29 5.21
CA GLU A 14 8.21 8.38 5.56
C GLU A 14 8.26 9.56 4.58
N CYS A 15 9.37 9.77 3.89
CA CYS A 15 9.49 10.82 2.88
C CYS A 15 8.88 10.46 1.51
N VAL A 16 8.35 9.24 1.33
CA VAL A 16 7.65 8.85 0.10
C VAL A 16 6.23 9.40 0.13
N GLN A 17 6.00 10.47 -0.61
CA GLN A 17 4.67 11.08 -0.70
C GLN A 17 3.73 10.25 -1.56
N THR A 18 2.52 10.03 -1.05
CA THR A 18 1.43 9.37 -1.77
C THR A 18 0.09 9.97 -1.46
N GLY A 19 -0.78 9.97 -2.46
CA GLY A 19 -2.18 10.26 -2.28
C GLY A 19 -2.50 11.73 -2.23
N PHE A 20 -3.54 12.07 -1.49
CA PHE A 20 -3.99 13.44 -1.37
C PHE A 20 -2.82 14.40 -1.15
N ALA A 21 -2.76 15.46 -1.97
CA ALA A 21 -1.87 16.58 -1.73
C ALA A 21 -2.12 17.04 -0.29
N ASN A 22 -1.22 16.76 0.57
CA ASN A 22 -1.51 16.69 1.97
C ASN A 22 -1.31 18.04 2.62
N GLY A 23 -2.30 18.51 3.33
CA GLY A 23 -2.05 19.50 4.37
C GLY A 23 -0.97 18.94 5.32
N ALA A 24 -0.15 19.79 5.85
CA ALA A 24 1.07 19.51 6.62
C ALA A 24 0.94 18.52 7.82
N ALA A 25 -0.27 18.10 8.16
CA ALA A 25 -0.52 17.14 9.25
C ALA A 25 -0.70 15.69 8.79
N ALA A 26 -0.65 15.45 7.49
CA ALA A 26 -1.20 14.21 6.95
C ALA A 26 -0.21 13.05 6.86
N ASP A 27 1.07 13.30 7.05
CA ASP A 27 2.13 12.30 6.90
C ASP A 27 3.03 12.18 8.13
N ALA A 28 2.65 12.80 9.24
CA ALA A 28 3.31 12.62 10.53
C ALA A 28 2.50 11.65 11.40
N PRO A 29 3.15 10.71 12.10
CA PRO A 29 2.48 9.87 13.07
C PRO A 29 1.72 10.69 14.10
N LEU A 30 0.47 10.34 14.37
CA LEU A 30 -0.38 11.01 15.33
C LEU A 30 -0.41 10.25 16.64
N THR A 31 -0.41 11.00 17.74
CA THR A 31 -0.66 10.43 19.07
C THR A 31 -2.12 9.95 19.18
N ASP A 32 -2.39 9.06 20.13
CA ASP A 32 -3.75 8.54 20.36
C ASP A 32 -4.74 9.67 20.71
N LYS A 33 -4.28 10.70 21.42
CA LYS A 33 -5.08 11.91 21.72
C LYS A 33 -5.46 12.65 20.44
N GLN A 34 -4.51 12.86 19.54
CA GLN A 34 -4.77 13.53 18.26
C GLN A 34 -5.71 12.71 17.37
N LYS A 35 -5.55 11.37 17.34
CA LYS A 35 -6.49 10.48 16.63
C LYS A 35 -7.90 10.55 17.21
N ALA A 36 -8.04 10.54 18.54
CA ALA A 36 -9.34 10.69 19.19
C ALA A 36 -10.03 12.02 18.86
N GLU A 37 -9.27 13.13 18.87
CA GLU A 37 -9.77 14.45 18.47
C GLU A 37 -10.18 14.49 17.00
N MET A 38 -9.39 13.85 16.11
CA MET A 38 -9.70 13.72 14.68
C MET A 38 -10.99 12.91 14.47
N ILE A 39 -11.14 11.77 15.16
CA ILE A 39 -12.35 10.94 15.11
C ILE A 39 -13.57 11.78 15.52
N ASN A 40 -13.51 12.51 16.62
CA ASN A 40 -14.64 13.33 17.07
C ASN A 40 -15.02 14.43 16.07
N LYS A 41 -14.04 15.07 15.42
CA LYS A 41 -14.30 16.07 14.37
C LYS A 41 -14.90 15.41 13.10
N ALA A 42 -14.36 14.27 12.68
CA ALA A 42 -14.85 13.54 11.51
C ALA A 42 -16.26 12.96 11.73
N GLU A 43 -16.55 12.45 12.94
CA GLU A 43 -17.89 12.00 13.35
C GLU A 43 -18.93 13.12 13.18
N LYS A 44 -18.64 14.30 13.72
CA LYS A 44 -19.54 15.45 13.60
C LYS A 44 -19.77 15.81 12.13
N ALA A 45 -18.70 15.96 11.34
CA ALA A 45 -18.79 16.32 9.92
C ALA A 45 -19.55 15.26 9.10
N PHE A 46 -19.39 13.98 9.43
CA PHE A 46 -20.12 12.92 8.73
C PHE A 46 -21.60 12.90 9.13
N GLY A 47 -21.96 13.21 10.38
CA GLY A 47 -23.32 13.42 10.79
C GLY A 47 -23.99 14.58 10.03
N GLU A 48 -23.31 15.72 9.90
CA GLU A 48 -23.75 16.87 9.10
C GLU A 48 -23.93 16.50 7.62
N PHE A 49 -23.05 15.65 7.07
CA PHE A 49 -23.19 15.12 5.71
C PHE A 49 -24.46 14.26 5.55
N LEU A 50 -24.76 13.40 6.50
CA LEU A 50 -25.98 12.59 6.48
C LEU A 50 -27.25 13.45 6.62
N ASP A 51 -27.21 14.47 7.47
CA ASP A 51 -28.29 15.46 7.61
C ASP A 51 -28.55 16.20 6.28
N ALA A 52 -27.49 16.59 5.58
CA ALA A 52 -27.56 17.24 4.26
C ALA A 52 -28.18 16.32 3.18
N LEU A 53 -28.01 15.01 3.30
CA LEU A 53 -28.63 13.99 2.45
C LEU A 53 -30.04 13.63 2.89
N GLN A 54 -30.59 14.28 3.94
CA GLN A 54 -31.91 14.03 4.52
C GLN A 54 -32.09 12.59 5.05
N CYS A 55 -30.99 12.00 5.53
CA CYS A 55 -31.03 10.68 6.16
C CYS A 55 -31.40 10.84 7.64
N ASP A 56 -32.47 10.16 8.08
CA ASP A 56 -32.89 10.17 9.49
C ASP A 56 -32.08 9.16 10.33
N TRP A 57 -30.75 9.34 10.32
CA TRP A 57 -29.82 8.43 10.96
C TRP A 57 -29.90 8.48 12.49
N LYS A 58 -30.35 9.60 13.05
CA LYS A 58 -30.40 9.80 14.53
C LYS A 58 -31.52 8.95 15.19
N ASN A 59 -32.62 8.76 14.48
CA ASN A 59 -33.78 8.01 14.98
C ASN A 59 -33.78 6.53 14.58
N ASP A 60 -32.86 6.13 13.67
CA ASP A 60 -32.73 4.74 13.27
C ASP A 60 -31.71 4.00 14.15
N PRO A 61 -32.12 2.99 14.94
CA PRO A 61 -31.20 2.23 15.80
C PRO A 61 -30.02 1.58 15.07
N ASN A 62 -30.14 1.28 13.77
CA ASN A 62 -29.06 0.66 13.00
C ASN A 62 -28.01 1.67 12.56
N SER A 63 -28.38 2.92 12.34
CA SER A 63 -27.51 3.96 11.76
C SER A 63 -27.15 5.08 12.73
N SER A 64 -27.74 5.13 13.93
CA SER A 64 -27.47 6.18 14.93
C SER A 64 -25.98 6.32 15.30
N ASP A 65 -25.19 5.25 15.25
CA ASP A 65 -23.76 5.24 15.52
C ASP A 65 -22.89 5.27 14.22
N THR A 66 -23.51 5.38 13.04
CA THR A 66 -22.79 5.36 11.74
C THR A 66 -21.75 6.46 11.62
N PRO A 67 -22.00 7.74 12.00
CA PRO A 67 -20.98 8.78 11.92
C PRO A 67 -19.69 8.41 12.67
N ARG A 68 -19.84 7.88 13.88
CA ARG A 68 -18.70 7.46 14.69
C ARG A 68 -17.98 6.24 14.10
N ARG A 69 -18.74 5.24 13.62
CA ARG A 69 -18.16 4.05 12.97
C ARG A 69 -17.37 4.41 11.73
N VAL A 70 -17.90 5.28 10.89
CA VAL A 70 -17.19 5.77 9.67
C VAL A 70 -15.94 6.56 10.06
N ALA A 71 -16.03 7.48 11.01
CA ALA A 71 -14.87 8.26 11.46
C ALA A 71 -13.74 7.34 11.99
N LYS A 72 -14.08 6.36 12.82
CA LYS A 72 -13.11 5.36 13.31
C LYS A 72 -12.51 4.54 12.17
N ALA A 73 -13.33 4.06 11.22
CA ALA A 73 -12.84 3.28 10.09
C ALA A 73 -11.85 4.08 9.23
N TYR A 74 -12.10 5.37 9.00
CA TYR A 74 -11.14 6.22 8.27
C TYR A 74 -9.82 6.37 9.02
N VAL A 75 -9.85 6.68 10.31
CA VAL A 75 -8.63 6.99 11.06
C VAL A 75 -7.83 5.74 11.40
N ASN A 76 -8.50 4.64 11.78
CA ASN A 76 -7.83 3.47 12.31
C ASN A 76 -7.53 2.39 11.27
N ASP A 77 -8.28 2.39 10.13
CA ASP A 77 -8.18 1.34 9.13
C ASP A 77 -7.86 1.89 7.74
N LEU A 78 -8.79 2.62 7.12
CA LEU A 78 -8.72 2.98 5.70
C LEU A 78 -7.57 3.95 5.39
N TRP A 79 -7.22 4.81 6.35
CA TRP A 79 -6.12 5.77 6.26
C TRP A 79 -5.08 5.60 7.36
N ALA A 80 -5.03 4.44 7.98
CA ALA A 80 -4.09 4.14 9.06
C ALA A 80 -2.62 4.41 8.66
N GLY A 81 -2.25 4.15 7.42
CA GLY A 81 -0.92 4.43 6.88
C GLY A 81 -0.55 5.92 6.80
N ARG A 82 -1.52 6.84 6.99
CA ARG A 82 -1.25 8.28 7.07
C ARG A 82 -0.93 8.74 8.49
N TYR A 83 -1.47 8.05 9.48
CA TYR A 83 -1.51 8.51 10.85
C TYR A 83 -0.70 7.65 11.81
N ASN A 84 -0.34 6.45 11.39
CA ASN A 84 0.48 5.54 12.17
C ASN A 84 1.93 5.61 11.74
N GLU A 85 2.81 5.46 12.72
CA GLU A 85 4.22 5.27 12.47
C GLU A 85 4.44 4.03 11.59
N PHE A 86 5.33 4.17 10.62
CA PHE A 86 5.74 3.03 9.81
C PHE A 86 6.57 2.07 10.66
N THR A 87 6.10 0.86 10.82
CA THR A 87 6.79 -0.13 11.65
C THR A 87 8.13 -0.55 11.04
N ASP A 88 9.13 -0.74 11.88
CA ASP A 88 10.48 -1.16 11.53
C ASP A 88 10.52 -2.25 10.45
N ILE A 89 11.18 -1.96 9.35
CA ILE A 89 11.53 -2.93 8.34
C ILE A 89 12.95 -3.41 8.58
N THR A 90 13.12 -4.72 8.56
CA THR A 90 14.43 -5.35 8.67
C THR A 90 14.85 -5.92 7.33
N SER A 91 16.08 -5.67 6.95
CA SER A 91 16.75 -6.29 5.82
C SER A 91 18.04 -6.97 6.29
N PHE A 92 18.55 -7.88 5.49
CA PHE A 92 19.73 -8.68 5.78
C PHE A 92 20.72 -8.56 4.62
N PRO A 93 22.03 -8.78 4.82
CA PRO A 93 22.98 -8.92 3.72
C PRO A 93 22.50 -9.98 2.72
N ALA A 94 22.74 -9.76 1.45
CA ALA A 94 22.39 -10.72 0.39
C ALA A 94 23.31 -11.95 0.37
N ASP A 95 24.49 -11.85 0.99
CA ASP A 95 25.49 -12.92 1.12
C ASP A 95 25.81 -13.62 -0.21
N GLY A 96 25.95 -12.83 -1.29
CA GLY A 96 26.26 -13.33 -2.62
C GLY A 96 25.04 -13.80 -3.44
N TYR A 97 23.80 -13.70 -2.91
CA TYR A 97 22.62 -14.03 -3.68
C TYR A 97 22.36 -12.97 -4.76
N ASP A 98 22.36 -13.39 -6.03
CA ASP A 98 22.23 -12.56 -7.23
C ASP A 98 20.97 -12.85 -8.04
N GLY A 99 20.12 -13.77 -7.59
CA GLY A 99 18.87 -14.12 -8.24
C GLY A 99 17.75 -13.11 -7.99
N ILE A 100 16.68 -13.26 -8.76
CA ILE A 100 15.45 -12.49 -8.54
C ILE A 100 14.70 -12.99 -7.31
N VAL A 101 14.30 -12.07 -6.44
CA VAL A 101 13.37 -12.34 -5.35
C VAL A 101 11.99 -11.83 -5.77
N ILE A 102 10.98 -12.69 -5.73
CA ILE A 102 9.61 -12.34 -6.11
C ILE A 102 8.65 -12.73 -5.00
N GLU A 103 7.86 -11.76 -4.53
CA GLU A 103 6.65 -12.01 -3.77
C GLU A 103 5.43 -11.64 -4.61
N ARG A 104 4.48 -12.58 -4.74
CA ARG A 104 3.31 -12.42 -5.58
C ARG A 104 2.02 -12.64 -4.80
N ASN A 105 0.92 -12.11 -5.37
CA ASN A 105 -0.42 -12.23 -4.79
C ASN A 105 -0.55 -11.60 -3.39
N ILE A 106 0.24 -10.57 -3.10
CA ILE A 106 0.13 -9.84 -1.85
C ILE A 106 -1.21 -9.10 -1.83
N PRO A 107 -2.10 -9.36 -0.88
CA PRO A 107 -3.41 -8.71 -0.86
C PRO A 107 -3.30 -7.20 -0.76
N LEU A 108 -4.10 -6.50 -1.57
CA LEU A 108 -4.19 -5.04 -1.54
C LEU A 108 -5.62 -4.62 -1.23
N THR A 109 -5.77 -3.79 -0.22
CA THR A 109 -6.96 -2.97 0.01
C THR A 109 -6.54 -1.53 0.13
N SER A 110 -7.08 -0.66 -0.74
CA SER A 110 -6.82 0.77 -0.72
C SER A 110 -8.12 1.54 -0.97
N MET A 111 -8.02 2.85 -0.99
CA MET A 111 -9.13 3.74 -1.27
C MET A 111 -8.78 4.71 -2.38
N CYS A 112 -9.66 4.81 -3.38
CA CYS A 112 -9.51 5.80 -4.45
C CYS A 112 -9.71 7.21 -3.89
N SER A 113 -8.75 8.10 -4.14
CA SER A 113 -8.80 9.49 -3.66
C SER A 113 -9.92 10.32 -4.29
N HIS A 114 -10.46 9.91 -5.45
CA HIS A 114 -11.48 10.68 -6.16
C HIS A 114 -12.89 10.56 -5.56
N HIS A 115 -13.30 9.34 -5.20
CA HIS A 115 -14.68 9.09 -4.78
C HIS A 115 -14.77 8.33 -3.46
N HIS A 116 -13.65 8.13 -2.78
CA HIS A 116 -13.56 7.38 -1.53
C HIS A 116 -14.16 5.97 -1.61
N GLN A 117 -14.03 5.34 -2.79
CA GLN A 117 -14.45 3.97 -3.01
C GLN A 117 -13.23 3.02 -2.93
N THR A 118 -13.47 1.80 -2.47
CA THR A 118 -12.39 0.81 -2.30
C THR A 118 -11.76 0.40 -3.62
N ILE A 119 -10.44 0.22 -3.56
CA ILE A 119 -9.62 -0.45 -4.55
C ILE A 119 -9.23 -1.79 -3.94
N ARG A 120 -9.51 -2.90 -4.62
CA ARG A 120 -9.16 -4.25 -4.16
C ARG A 120 -8.43 -5.02 -5.23
N GLY A 121 -7.38 -5.71 -4.84
CA GLY A 121 -6.59 -6.49 -5.77
C GLY A 121 -5.39 -7.14 -5.13
N VAL A 122 -4.36 -7.31 -5.93
CA VAL A 122 -3.08 -7.90 -5.52
C VAL A 122 -1.91 -7.07 -6.02
N VAL A 123 -0.82 -7.13 -5.27
CA VAL A 123 0.46 -6.57 -5.63
C VAL A 123 1.46 -7.70 -5.85
N HIS A 124 2.27 -7.54 -6.86
CA HIS A 124 3.42 -8.38 -7.14
C HIS A 124 4.67 -7.51 -7.07
N VAL A 125 5.67 -7.97 -6.33
CA VAL A 125 6.93 -7.26 -6.12
C VAL A 125 8.07 -8.18 -6.55
N GLY A 126 9.02 -7.66 -7.33
CA GLY A 126 10.27 -8.30 -7.65
C GLY A 126 11.44 -7.36 -7.41
N TYR A 127 12.56 -7.88 -6.96
CA TYR A 127 13.81 -7.13 -6.88
C TYR A 127 15.02 -8.05 -7.05
N ILE A 128 16.13 -7.48 -7.48
CA ILE A 128 17.43 -8.15 -7.53
C ILE A 128 18.40 -7.35 -6.66
N SER A 129 19.01 -8.01 -5.70
CA SER A 129 19.99 -7.41 -4.81
C SER A 129 21.39 -7.45 -5.45
N SER A 130 22.25 -6.47 -5.16
CA SER A 130 23.66 -6.59 -5.54
C SER A 130 24.32 -7.73 -4.75
N PRO A 131 25.05 -8.65 -5.40
CA PRO A 131 25.68 -9.78 -4.72
C PRO A 131 26.78 -9.34 -3.74
N GLU A 132 27.42 -8.20 -3.98
CA GLU A 132 28.56 -7.74 -3.19
C GLU A 132 28.15 -7.04 -1.89
N ASN A 133 27.17 -6.13 -1.97
CA ASN A 133 26.82 -5.25 -0.87
C ASN A 133 25.31 -5.00 -0.77
N GLY A 134 24.52 -5.78 -1.47
CA GLY A 134 23.07 -5.67 -1.48
C GLY A 134 22.42 -6.27 -0.24
N ARG A 135 21.13 -6.03 -0.12
CA ARG A 135 20.32 -6.51 1.00
C ARG A 135 19.07 -7.22 0.52
N VAL A 136 18.67 -8.23 1.25
CA VAL A 136 17.38 -8.92 1.05
C VAL A 136 16.39 -8.51 2.14
N ILE A 137 15.13 -8.38 1.73
CA ILE A 137 14.04 -7.93 2.59
C ILE A 137 13.34 -9.17 3.16
N GLY A 138 13.07 -9.17 4.46
CA GLY A 138 12.25 -10.23 5.04
C GLY A 138 10.84 -10.24 4.43
N LEU A 139 10.31 -11.42 4.07
CA LEU A 139 9.06 -11.61 3.35
C LEU A 139 7.89 -10.80 3.96
N SER A 140 7.67 -10.91 5.26
CA SER A 140 6.62 -10.16 5.96
C SER A 140 6.78 -8.63 5.90
N LYS A 141 7.94 -8.13 5.48
CA LYS A 141 8.24 -6.70 5.42
C LYS A 141 7.76 -6.06 4.12
N LEU A 142 7.77 -6.80 3.02
CA LEU A 142 7.11 -6.38 1.77
C LEU A 142 5.62 -6.19 2.00
N ASN A 143 4.96 -7.12 2.69
CA ASN A 143 3.55 -6.99 3.07
C ASN A 143 3.26 -5.72 3.87
N ARG A 144 4.14 -5.34 4.81
CA ARG A 144 3.99 -4.11 5.60
C ARG A 144 4.16 -2.83 4.78
N ILE A 145 5.07 -2.83 3.81
CA ILE A 145 5.22 -1.71 2.87
C ILE A 145 3.91 -1.50 2.10
N ILE A 146 3.35 -2.59 1.56
CA ILE A 146 2.12 -2.55 0.78
C ILE A 146 0.94 -2.11 1.63
N GLU A 147 0.79 -2.64 2.85
CA GLU A 147 -0.25 -2.23 3.79
C GLU A 147 -0.14 -0.75 4.14
N HIS A 148 1.04 -0.26 4.47
CA HIS A 148 1.26 1.14 4.82
C HIS A 148 0.85 2.09 3.68
N PHE A 149 1.33 1.86 2.46
CA PHE A 149 0.98 2.70 1.33
C PHE A 149 -0.45 2.46 0.84
N GLY A 150 -0.98 1.25 0.95
CA GLY A 150 -2.36 0.92 0.65
C GLY A 150 -3.36 1.69 1.51
N ARG A 151 -3.00 1.96 2.75
CA ARG A 151 -3.84 2.67 3.75
C ARG A 151 -3.63 4.18 3.77
N ARG A 152 -3.39 4.81 2.62
CA ARG A 152 -3.15 6.27 2.55
C ARG A 152 -4.15 7.02 1.66
N GLY A 153 -4.90 6.34 0.83
CA GLY A 153 -5.80 6.93 -0.16
C GLY A 153 -5.03 7.54 -1.34
N ALA A 154 -5.16 6.96 -2.53
CA ALA A 154 -4.42 7.37 -3.72
C ALA A 154 -5.13 6.96 -5.00
N ILE A 155 -4.64 7.43 -6.14
CA ILE A 155 -4.86 6.77 -7.42
C ILE A 155 -3.86 5.61 -7.57
N GLN A 156 -4.21 4.61 -8.36
CA GLN A 156 -3.40 3.38 -8.44
C GLN A 156 -1.98 3.63 -8.97
N GLU A 157 -1.79 4.58 -9.85
CA GLU A 157 -0.49 4.95 -10.41
C GLU A 157 0.45 5.53 -9.34
N GLN A 158 -0.08 6.41 -8.47
CA GLN A 158 0.67 6.96 -7.35
C GLN A 158 0.99 5.88 -6.31
N LEU A 159 0.02 5.01 -6.01
CA LEU A 159 0.20 3.88 -5.10
C LEU A 159 1.29 2.93 -5.59
N THR A 160 1.28 2.57 -6.89
CA THR A 160 2.32 1.74 -7.50
C THR A 160 3.70 2.38 -7.39
N SER A 161 3.78 3.69 -7.65
CA SER A 161 5.02 4.44 -7.53
C SER A 161 5.54 4.50 -6.10
N ALA A 162 4.67 4.65 -5.11
CA ALA A 162 5.04 4.72 -3.71
C ALA A 162 5.53 3.38 -3.16
N ILE A 163 4.82 2.30 -3.47
CA ILE A 163 5.25 0.95 -3.09
C ILE A 163 6.62 0.65 -3.72
N HIS A 164 6.80 0.96 -5.02
CA HIS A 164 8.10 0.80 -5.68
C HIS A 164 9.21 1.57 -4.96
N GLN A 165 9.01 2.85 -4.65
CA GLN A 165 9.99 3.66 -3.95
C GLN A 165 10.26 3.14 -2.53
N GLY A 166 9.24 2.66 -1.82
CA GLY A 166 9.38 2.04 -0.52
C GLY A 166 10.26 0.80 -0.56
N VAL A 167 10.02 -0.08 -1.53
CA VAL A 167 10.84 -1.29 -1.72
C VAL A 167 12.27 -0.92 -2.12
N ASP A 168 12.43 0.01 -3.06
CA ASP A 168 13.74 0.47 -3.55
C ASP A 168 14.63 1.01 -2.42
N LYS A 169 14.05 1.81 -1.52
CA LYS A 169 14.76 2.34 -0.35
C LYS A 169 15.14 1.28 0.67
N VAL A 170 14.30 0.27 0.87
CA VAL A 170 14.55 -0.81 1.84
C VAL A 170 15.58 -1.81 1.32
N CYS A 171 15.54 -2.10 0.03
CA CYS A 171 16.49 -2.97 -0.66
C CYS A 171 17.71 -2.16 -1.13
N GLU A 172 18.51 -1.68 -0.19
CA GLU A 172 19.71 -0.91 -0.50
C GLU A 172 20.65 -1.65 -1.43
N ASN A 173 21.28 -0.91 -2.32
CA ASN A 173 22.20 -1.44 -3.35
C ASN A 173 21.53 -2.53 -4.21
N ASN A 174 20.25 -2.36 -4.53
CA ASN A 174 19.58 -3.23 -5.49
C ASN A 174 19.99 -2.90 -6.94
N LEU A 175 19.92 -3.90 -7.81
CA LEU A 175 20.13 -3.75 -9.24
C LEU A 175 18.85 -3.32 -9.97
N GLY A 176 17.71 -3.41 -9.29
CA GLY A 176 16.41 -2.97 -9.78
C GLY A 176 15.26 -3.53 -8.95
N VAL A 177 14.13 -2.83 -9.07
CA VAL A 177 12.86 -3.18 -8.45
C VAL A 177 11.74 -3.12 -9.48
N ILE A 178 10.79 -4.02 -9.41
CA ILE A 178 9.55 -4.00 -10.17
C ILE A 178 8.35 -4.23 -9.26
N VAL A 179 7.31 -3.41 -9.44
CA VAL A 179 6.05 -3.55 -8.73
C VAL A 179 4.92 -3.52 -9.75
N THR A 180 4.03 -4.50 -9.68
CA THR A 180 2.81 -4.56 -10.49
C THR A 180 1.60 -4.68 -9.58
N ILE A 181 0.60 -3.83 -9.79
CA ILE A 181 -0.70 -3.89 -9.11
C ILE A 181 -1.76 -4.30 -10.12
N VAL A 182 -2.56 -5.29 -9.76
CA VAL A 182 -3.77 -5.70 -10.49
C VAL A 182 -4.95 -5.51 -9.55
N ALA A 183 -5.85 -4.57 -9.84
CA ALA A 183 -6.93 -4.23 -8.92
C ALA A 183 -8.22 -3.80 -9.62
N THR A 184 -9.35 -4.05 -8.96
CA THR A 184 -10.67 -3.53 -9.31
C THR A 184 -10.97 -2.28 -8.49
N HIS A 185 -11.74 -1.37 -9.09
CA HIS A 185 -12.09 -0.08 -8.50
C HIS A 185 -13.60 0.04 -8.32
N ASN A 186 -14.07 0.12 -7.08
CA ASN A 186 -15.50 0.28 -6.83
C ASN A 186 -16.04 1.62 -7.32
N CYS A 187 -15.21 2.64 -7.49
CA CYS A 187 -15.62 3.90 -8.13
C CYS A 187 -16.04 3.73 -9.60
N VAL A 188 -15.66 2.64 -10.25
CA VAL A 188 -16.07 2.26 -11.62
C VAL A 188 -17.15 1.20 -11.61
N SER A 189 -17.05 0.21 -10.71
CA SER A 189 -17.94 -0.96 -10.71
C SER A 189 -19.27 -0.73 -10.04
N CYS A 190 -19.35 0.02 -8.93
CA CYS A 190 -20.57 0.21 -8.15
C CYS A 190 -21.32 1.51 -8.47
N ARG A 191 -20.72 2.44 -9.18
CA ARG A 191 -21.30 3.73 -9.57
C ARG A 191 -20.78 4.21 -10.94
N GLY A 192 -21.33 5.29 -11.48
CA GLY A 192 -20.91 5.86 -12.75
C GLY A 192 -21.13 4.88 -13.90
N ILE A 193 -20.05 4.41 -14.51
CA ILE A 193 -20.06 3.48 -15.65
C ILE A 193 -20.57 2.08 -15.30
N LYS A 194 -20.49 1.67 -14.04
CA LYS A 194 -20.96 0.36 -13.51
C LYS A 194 -20.35 -0.86 -14.21
N HIS A 195 -19.08 -0.77 -14.61
CA HIS A 195 -18.39 -1.85 -15.29
C HIS A 195 -17.70 -2.76 -14.26
N SER A 196 -18.35 -3.85 -13.87
CA SER A 196 -17.89 -4.77 -12.81
C SER A 196 -16.71 -5.66 -13.20
N GLY A 197 -16.50 -5.91 -14.50
CA GLY A 197 -15.41 -6.75 -15.00
C GLY A 197 -14.09 -6.02 -15.28
N ALA A 198 -14.04 -4.69 -15.08
CA ALA A 198 -12.82 -3.94 -15.33
C ALA A 198 -11.80 -4.12 -14.22
N ALA A 199 -10.58 -4.52 -14.57
CA ALA A 199 -9.41 -4.49 -13.71
C ALA A 199 -8.36 -3.55 -14.29
N MET A 200 -7.71 -2.79 -13.43
CA MET A 200 -6.60 -1.91 -13.78
C MET A 200 -5.27 -2.58 -13.45
N VAL A 201 -4.34 -2.55 -14.39
CA VAL A 201 -2.98 -3.03 -14.20
C VAL A 201 -2.02 -1.86 -14.31
N THR A 202 -1.21 -1.65 -13.28
CA THR A 202 -0.14 -0.65 -13.28
C THR A 202 1.18 -1.28 -12.90
N THR A 203 2.25 -0.91 -13.61
CA THR A 203 3.60 -1.41 -13.35
C THR A 203 4.59 -0.26 -13.26
N LYS A 204 5.44 -0.29 -12.24
CA LYS A 204 6.61 0.58 -12.09
C LYS A 204 7.85 -0.27 -11.97
N ALA A 205 8.91 0.10 -12.71
CA ALA A 205 10.16 -0.64 -12.72
C ALA A 205 11.37 0.30 -12.73
N SER A 206 12.48 -0.15 -12.13
CA SER A 206 13.77 0.50 -12.13
C SER A 206 14.90 -0.49 -12.47
N GLY A 207 16.10 0.04 -12.71
CA GLY A 207 17.30 -0.76 -12.95
C GLY A 207 17.09 -1.80 -14.06
N VAL A 208 17.49 -3.03 -13.77
CA VAL A 208 17.45 -4.14 -14.74
C VAL A 208 16.03 -4.53 -15.22
N PHE A 209 14.98 -4.10 -14.52
CA PHE A 209 13.59 -4.35 -14.95
C PHE A 209 13.02 -3.28 -15.90
N ARG A 210 13.74 -2.18 -16.14
CA ARG A 210 13.18 -1.00 -16.82
C ARG A 210 12.98 -1.19 -18.32
N HIS A 211 13.85 -1.95 -18.98
CA HIS A 211 13.84 -2.08 -20.43
C HIS A 211 13.04 -3.33 -20.87
N ASN A 212 12.20 -3.16 -21.91
CA ASN A 212 11.54 -4.29 -22.57
C ASN A 212 12.59 -5.15 -23.26
N GLY A 213 12.47 -6.47 -23.15
CA GLY A 213 13.45 -7.42 -23.68
C GLY A 213 14.61 -7.73 -22.73
N ASN A 214 14.57 -7.22 -21.49
CA ASN A 214 15.50 -7.67 -20.46
C ASN A 214 14.98 -8.96 -19.82
N ASP A 215 15.85 -9.94 -19.67
CA ASP A 215 15.55 -11.27 -19.13
C ASP A 215 14.90 -11.20 -17.75
N ALA A 216 15.38 -10.33 -16.86
CA ALA A 216 14.83 -10.15 -15.52
C ALA A 216 13.36 -9.69 -15.52
N ARG A 217 12.98 -8.79 -16.44
CA ARG A 217 11.60 -8.36 -16.58
C ARG A 217 10.71 -9.48 -17.11
N GLN A 218 11.19 -10.23 -18.07
CA GLN A 218 10.47 -11.38 -18.62
C GLN A 218 10.30 -12.48 -17.58
N GLU A 219 11.37 -12.83 -16.85
CA GLU A 219 11.36 -13.78 -15.74
C GLU A 219 10.34 -13.40 -14.67
N PHE A 220 10.28 -12.11 -14.29
CA PHE A 220 9.27 -11.61 -13.36
C PHE A 220 7.85 -11.93 -13.85
N PHE A 221 7.50 -11.54 -15.09
CA PHE A 221 6.15 -11.77 -15.60
C PHE A 221 5.85 -13.25 -15.85
N ASP A 222 6.82 -14.04 -16.22
CA ASP A 222 6.65 -15.48 -16.40
C ASP A 222 6.42 -16.19 -15.06
N SER A 223 7.10 -15.76 -14.00
CA SER A 223 6.87 -16.26 -12.66
C SER A 223 5.46 -16.01 -12.15
N LEU A 224 4.81 -14.91 -12.59
CA LEU A 224 3.41 -14.64 -12.23
C LEU A 224 2.42 -15.61 -12.87
N LYS A 225 2.79 -16.27 -13.98
CA LYS A 225 1.97 -17.26 -14.69
C LYS A 225 2.05 -18.65 -14.07
N ILE A 226 3.04 -18.93 -13.22
CA ILE A 226 3.21 -20.23 -12.59
C ILE A 226 2.01 -20.50 -11.68
N ASN A 227 1.22 -21.51 -12.01
CA ASN A 227 0.16 -22.00 -11.13
C ASN A 227 0.78 -22.56 -9.85
N ASN A 228 0.18 -22.32 -8.71
CA ASN A 228 0.70 -22.75 -7.40
C ASN A 228 0.70 -24.29 -7.20
N GLY A 229 0.51 -25.10 -8.27
CA GLY A 229 0.74 -26.55 -8.28
C GLY A 229 0.12 -27.33 -7.11
N GLY A 230 -1.07 -26.92 -6.65
CA GLY A 230 -1.73 -27.56 -5.51
C GLY A 230 -1.34 -27.02 -4.13
N ILE A 231 -0.49 -26.00 -4.04
CA ILE A 231 -0.33 -25.24 -2.80
C ILE A 231 -1.56 -24.33 -2.68
N HIS A 232 -2.54 -24.76 -1.90
CA HIS A 232 -3.67 -23.93 -1.49
C HIS A 232 -3.13 -22.92 -0.49
N ILE A 233 -2.97 -21.65 -0.91
CA ILE A 233 -2.69 -20.49 -0.04
C ILE A 233 -4.02 -19.83 0.29
#